data_fd9cf3d48d1d421564118ed19ce566bb
#
_entry.id   fd9cf3d48d1d421564118ed19ce566bb
#
_cell.length_a   1.000
_cell.length_b   1.000
_cell.length_c   1.000
_cell.angle_alpha   90.00
_cell.angle_beta   90.00
_cell.angle_gamma   90.00
#
_symmetry.space_group_name_H-M   'P 1'
#
loop_
_entity.id
_entity.type
_entity.pdbx_description
1 polymer ?
#
loop_
_entity_poly.entity_id
_entity_poly.type
_entity_poly.pdbx_seq_one_letter_code
_entity_poly.pdbx_strand_id
1 'polypeptide(L)'
;GALADAEAPAAVAERVLAALAEPMDLMGRRHVVSASIGVAVFPQDATRLGGLFRCADLALYAAKDRGRACATFFEPAMRERLRERQQLERSLKRAVDDADFHLELRPRHAVADDRLIALELQPLWRHPQLGLVPVEEHLVFAERKGLARPLAEWTIARLETLLVELRRETSELRLCLALSPTQLQNAAVIDDLLAALERADTPGDRLQVEVLTGKAWSLQTDPLRAALERLAAEGV
;
A
#
# COMPACT_ATOMS: atom_id res chain seq x y z
N GLY A 1 25.63 31.26 -11.84
CA GLY A 1 27.04 31.09 -12.06
C GLY A 1 27.34 29.65 -12.40
N ALA A 2 28.35 29.38 -13.27
CA ALA A 2 28.79 28.02 -13.55
C ALA A 2 29.40 27.44 -12.28
N LEU A 3 28.95 26.26 -11.85
CA LEU A 3 29.58 25.52 -10.78
C LEU A 3 30.84 24.85 -11.36
N ALA A 4 32.00 25.15 -10.78
CA ALA A 4 33.27 24.70 -11.29
C ALA A 4 33.63 23.26 -10.90
N ASP A 5 32.78 22.63 -10.04
CA ASP A 5 33.06 21.30 -9.49
C ASP A 5 31.77 20.48 -9.35
N ALA A 6 31.80 19.19 -9.67
CA ALA A 6 30.65 18.29 -9.58
C ALA A 6 30.16 18.09 -8.13
N GLU A 7 30.99 18.37 -7.13
CA GLU A 7 30.61 18.31 -5.71
C GLU A 7 29.86 19.56 -5.23
N ALA A 8 29.94 20.67 -5.95
CA ALA A 8 29.29 21.93 -5.54
C ALA A 8 27.76 21.85 -5.42
N PRO A 9 27.01 21.14 -6.31
CA PRO A 9 25.55 21.01 -6.16
C PRO A 9 25.13 20.24 -4.91
N ALA A 10 25.89 19.21 -4.50
CA ALA A 10 25.64 18.46 -3.27
C ALA A 10 25.80 19.34 -2.04
N ALA A 11 26.91 20.06 -1.94
CA ALA A 11 27.18 20.96 -0.82
C ALA A 11 26.14 22.09 -0.70
N VAL A 12 25.63 22.59 -1.84
CA VAL A 12 24.54 23.59 -1.83
C VAL A 12 23.25 22.97 -1.31
N ALA A 13 22.88 21.76 -1.78
CA ALA A 13 21.67 21.08 -1.35
C ALA A 13 21.72 20.75 0.16
N GLU A 14 22.86 20.28 0.67
CA GLU A 14 23.05 20.00 2.08
C GLU A 14 22.93 21.26 2.95
N ARG A 15 23.54 22.37 2.54
CA ARG A 15 23.41 23.64 3.26
C ARG A 15 21.98 24.13 3.30
N VAL A 16 21.21 23.99 2.21
CA VAL A 16 19.79 24.38 2.18
C VAL A 16 18.98 23.50 3.12
N LEU A 17 19.23 22.18 3.12
CA LEU A 17 18.54 21.25 4.03
C LEU A 17 18.87 21.56 5.49
N ALA A 18 20.13 21.83 5.82
CA ALA A 18 20.57 22.17 7.16
C ALA A 18 19.95 23.50 7.65
N ALA A 19 19.92 24.52 6.79
CA ALA A 19 19.31 25.81 7.13
C ALA A 19 17.78 25.70 7.36
N LEU A 20 17.09 24.85 6.61
CA LEU A 20 15.65 24.62 6.79
C LEU A 20 15.32 23.74 8.01
N ALA A 21 16.26 22.91 8.45
CA ALA A 21 16.10 22.06 9.63
C ALA A 21 16.28 22.83 10.95
N GLU A 22 16.82 24.04 10.93
CA GLU A 22 16.91 24.88 12.10
C GLU A 22 15.51 25.28 12.59
N PRO A 23 15.25 25.15 13.91
CA PRO A 23 13.95 25.53 14.46
C PRO A 23 13.65 27.01 14.27
N MET A 24 12.54 27.33 13.64
CA MET A 24 12.06 28.70 13.43
C MET A 24 10.95 29.04 14.42
N ASP A 25 10.97 30.25 14.96
CA ASP A 25 9.87 30.75 15.78
C ASP A 25 8.82 31.41 14.88
N LEU A 26 7.64 30.83 14.82
CA LEU A 26 6.50 31.38 14.08
C LEU A 26 5.35 31.61 15.06
N MET A 27 4.99 32.86 15.27
CA MET A 27 3.91 33.28 16.19
C MET A 27 4.06 32.72 17.62
N GLY A 28 5.29 32.71 18.16
CA GLY A 28 5.58 32.21 19.50
C GLY A 28 5.60 30.69 19.65
N ARG A 29 5.63 29.97 18.55
CA ARG A 29 5.76 28.48 18.52
C ARG A 29 6.98 28.08 17.71
N ARG A 30 7.77 27.14 18.26
CA ARG A 30 8.90 26.55 17.54
C ARG A 30 8.41 25.53 16.53
N HIS A 31 8.76 25.75 15.26
CA HIS A 31 8.49 24.85 14.14
C HIS A 31 9.80 24.37 13.53
N VAL A 32 9.87 23.08 13.22
CA VAL A 32 10.93 22.48 12.43
C VAL A 32 10.35 22.12 11.07
N VAL A 33 10.95 22.65 10.01
CA VAL A 33 10.51 22.38 8.63
C VAL A 33 11.53 21.48 7.96
N SER A 34 11.08 20.51 7.19
CA SER A 34 11.95 19.69 6.35
C SER A 34 11.63 19.91 4.86
N ALA A 35 12.63 19.83 4.03
CA ALA A 35 12.49 19.91 2.58
C ALA A 35 13.05 18.68 1.89
N SER A 36 12.54 18.38 0.70
CA SER A 36 13.16 17.42 -0.22
C SER A 36 13.66 18.18 -1.43
N ILE A 37 14.84 17.86 -1.92
CA ILE A 37 15.50 18.56 -3.02
C ILE A 37 15.82 17.57 -4.14
N GLY A 38 15.34 17.86 -5.35
CA GLY A 38 15.75 17.16 -6.56
C GLY A 38 16.82 17.98 -7.29
N VAL A 39 17.90 17.35 -7.67
CA VAL A 39 19.05 17.99 -8.34
C VAL A 39 19.25 17.42 -9.72
N ALA A 40 19.37 18.28 -10.72
CA ALA A 40 19.77 17.92 -12.07
C ALA A 40 20.88 18.85 -12.58
N VAL A 41 21.86 18.32 -13.27
CA VAL A 41 23.09 19.02 -13.67
C VAL A 41 23.10 19.25 -15.17
N PHE A 42 23.31 20.53 -15.57
CA PHE A 42 23.53 20.89 -16.97
C PHE A 42 25.02 20.81 -17.32
N PRO A 43 25.39 20.32 -18.51
CA PRO A 43 24.56 19.73 -19.57
C PRO A 43 24.37 18.19 -19.42
N GLN A 44 24.86 17.60 -18.33
CA GLN A 44 24.95 16.16 -18.11
C GLN A 44 23.59 15.46 -18.17
N ASP A 45 22.60 16.01 -17.49
CA ASP A 45 21.27 15.38 -17.35
C ASP A 45 20.29 15.83 -18.43
N ALA A 46 20.49 17.04 -18.96
CA ALA A 46 19.74 17.56 -20.09
C ALA A 46 20.44 18.76 -20.72
N THR A 47 20.24 18.95 -22.04
CA THR A 47 20.79 20.06 -22.83
C THR A 47 19.80 21.21 -23.05
N ARG A 48 18.55 21.05 -22.59
CA ARG A 48 17.49 22.05 -22.68
C ARG A 48 16.84 22.27 -21.32
N LEU A 49 16.48 23.51 -21.02
CA LEU A 49 15.91 23.90 -19.73
C LEU A 49 14.70 23.05 -19.32
N GLY A 50 13.74 22.83 -20.22
CA GLY A 50 12.57 21.99 -19.93
C GLY A 50 12.90 20.51 -19.67
N GLY A 51 14.04 20.01 -20.22
CA GLY A 51 14.58 18.69 -19.90
C GLY A 51 15.17 18.66 -18.49
N LEU A 52 15.91 19.72 -18.14
CA LEU A 52 16.56 19.81 -16.83
C LEU A 52 15.52 19.87 -15.69
N PHE A 53 14.46 20.67 -15.85
CA PHE A 53 13.37 20.69 -14.87
C PHE A 53 12.71 19.32 -14.71
N ARG A 54 12.44 18.60 -15.81
CA ARG A 54 11.89 17.23 -15.71
C ARG A 54 12.82 16.27 -14.98
N CYS A 55 14.13 16.38 -15.18
CA CYS A 55 15.12 15.57 -14.46
C CYS A 55 15.12 15.92 -12.96
N ALA A 56 15.10 17.20 -12.61
CA ALA A 56 15.05 17.66 -11.22
C ALA A 56 13.74 17.22 -10.54
N ASP A 57 12.59 17.27 -11.23
CA ASP A 57 11.31 16.80 -10.69
C ASP A 57 11.32 15.29 -10.42
N LEU A 58 11.93 14.49 -11.29
CA LEU A 58 12.10 13.05 -11.07
C LEU A 58 12.98 12.77 -9.84
N ALA A 59 14.06 13.50 -9.70
CA ALA A 59 14.94 13.40 -8.54
C ALA A 59 14.24 13.85 -7.25
N LEU A 60 13.43 14.91 -7.29
CA LEU A 60 12.61 15.38 -6.17
C LEU A 60 11.58 14.33 -5.76
N TYR A 61 10.96 13.69 -6.74
CA TYR A 61 10.02 12.60 -6.47
C TYR A 61 10.72 11.42 -5.75
N ALA A 62 11.90 11.04 -6.25
CA ALA A 62 12.70 9.99 -5.62
C ALA A 62 13.14 10.36 -4.19
N ALA A 63 13.47 11.64 -3.92
CA ALA A 63 13.77 12.13 -2.57
C ALA A 63 12.57 11.98 -1.62
N LYS A 64 11.36 12.28 -2.10
CA LYS A 64 10.12 12.11 -1.32
C LYS A 64 9.81 10.63 -1.03
N ASP A 65 10.08 9.74 -1.97
CA ASP A 65 9.88 8.29 -1.78
C ASP A 65 10.94 7.65 -0.86
N ARG A 66 12.16 8.20 -0.78
CA ARG A 66 13.23 7.77 0.14
C ARG A 66 13.03 8.18 1.60
N GLY A 67 11.92 8.82 1.93
CA GLY A 67 11.60 9.22 3.31
C GLY A 67 11.62 10.72 3.55
N ARG A 68 11.73 11.52 2.49
CA ARG A 68 11.80 13.00 2.55
C ARG A 68 13.06 13.53 3.26
N ALA A 69 13.10 14.84 3.53
CA ALA A 69 14.20 15.52 4.24
C ALA A 69 15.60 15.21 3.68
N CYS A 70 15.74 15.00 2.38
CA CYS A 70 16.99 14.67 1.72
C CYS A 70 17.09 15.30 0.34
N ALA A 71 18.32 15.38 -0.18
CA ALA A 71 18.61 15.72 -1.56
C ALA A 71 18.84 14.44 -2.38
N THR A 72 18.37 14.43 -3.61
CA THR A 72 18.59 13.33 -4.54
C THR A 72 19.00 13.90 -5.89
N PHE A 73 20.04 13.35 -6.46
CA PHE A 73 20.49 13.67 -7.82
C PHE A 73 19.72 12.84 -8.83
N PHE A 74 19.48 13.43 -10.00
CA PHE A 74 18.86 12.71 -11.09
C PHE A 74 19.76 11.56 -11.57
N GLU A 75 19.16 10.42 -11.78
CA GLU A 75 19.76 9.26 -12.43
C GLU A 75 18.85 8.82 -13.59
N PRO A 76 19.39 8.46 -14.77
CA PRO A 76 18.58 8.00 -15.90
C PRO A 76 17.61 6.86 -15.54
N ALA A 77 18.00 5.96 -14.64
CA ALA A 77 17.17 4.88 -14.13
C ALA A 77 15.87 5.38 -13.44
N MET A 78 15.82 6.62 -12.96
CA MET A 78 14.60 7.19 -12.36
C MET A 78 13.48 7.36 -13.39
N ARG A 79 13.83 7.64 -14.66
CA ARG A 79 12.83 7.71 -15.73
C ARG A 79 12.18 6.37 -15.98
N GLU A 80 12.99 5.32 -15.98
CA GLU A 80 12.49 3.96 -16.22
C GLU A 80 11.61 3.50 -15.05
N ARG A 81 12.07 3.66 -13.82
CA ARG A 81 11.28 3.37 -12.61
C ARG A 81 9.94 4.11 -12.58
N LEU A 82 9.91 5.37 -13.03
CA LEU A 82 8.63 6.11 -13.12
C LEU A 82 7.70 5.51 -14.18
N ARG A 83 8.24 5.13 -15.35
CA ARG A 83 7.45 4.50 -16.43
C ARG A 83 6.89 3.16 -15.98
N GLU A 84 7.72 2.32 -15.39
CA GLU A 84 7.33 1.02 -14.83
C GLU A 84 6.22 1.19 -13.81
N ARG A 85 6.39 2.15 -12.89
CA ARG A 85 5.37 2.45 -11.88
C ARG A 85 4.05 2.95 -12.49
N GLN A 86 4.11 3.85 -13.49
CA GLN A 86 2.91 4.31 -14.19
C GLN A 86 2.21 3.20 -14.96
N GLN A 87 2.98 2.28 -15.55
CA GLN A 87 2.44 1.12 -16.23
C GLN A 87 1.76 0.17 -15.24
N LEU A 88 2.42 -0.10 -14.12
CA LEU A 88 1.88 -0.88 -13.00
C LEU A 88 0.55 -0.29 -12.51
N GLU A 89 0.51 1.02 -12.29
CA GLU A 89 -0.67 1.76 -11.86
C GLU A 89 -1.86 1.59 -12.81
N ARG A 90 -1.61 1.80 -14.11
CA ARG A 90 -2.66 1.65 -15.12
C ARG A 90 -3.16 0.22 -15.22
N SER A 91 -2.27 -0.73 -15.07
CA SER A 91 -2.58 -2.16 -15.15
C SER A 91 -3.41 -2.61 -13.94
N LEU A 92 -3.01 -2.20 -12.71
CA LEU A 92 -3.79 -2.51 -11.50
C LEU A 92 -5.17 -1.85 -11.53
N LYS A 93 -5.25 -0.58 -11.97
CA LYS A 93 -6.53 0.09 -12.11
C LYS A 93 -7.47 -0.65 -13.07
N ARG A 94 -6.97 -1.07 -14.22
CA ARG A 94 -7.75 -1.87 -15.17
C ARG A 94 -8.20 -3.20 -14.57
N ALA A 95 -7.30 -3.89 -13.86
CA ALA A 95 -7.66 -5.15 -13.21
C ALA A 95 -8.79 -4.96 -12.18
N VAL A 96 -8.80 -3.83 -11.45
CA VAL A 96 -9.91 -3.48 -10.55
C VAL A 96 -11.18 -3.19 -11.33
N ASP A 97 -11.11 -2.37 -12.39
CA ASP A 97 -12.26 -1.99 -13.20
C ASP A 97 -12.88 -3.21 -13.91
N ASP A 98 -12.06 -4.18 -14.35
CA ASP A 98 -12.45 -5.39 -15.06
C ASP A 98 -12.71 -6.60 -14.12
N ALA A 99 -12.48 -6.43 -12.81
CA ALA A 99 -12.50 -7.50 -11.79
C ALA A 99 -11.61 -8.71 -12.14
N ASP A 100 -10.48 -8.45 -12.83
CA ASP A 100 -9.54 -9.47 -13.33
C ASP A 100 -8.50 -9.86 -12.26
N PHE A 101 -9.02 -10.47 -11.19
CA PHE A 101 -8.22 -11.06 -10.13
C PHE A 101 -8.46 -12.56 -10.05
N HIS A 102 -7.49 -13.26 -9.50
CA HIS A 102 -7.60 -14.67 -9.16
C HIS A 102 -7.55 -14.83 -7.64
N LEU A 103 -8.33 -15.75 -7.10
CA LEU A 103 -8.28 -16.09 -5.68
C LEU A 103 -7.60 -17.45 -5.51
N GLU A 104 -6.49 -17.47 -4.77
CA GLU A 104 -5.84 -18.68 -4.31
C GLU A 104 -6.25 -18.97 -2.86
N LEU A 105 -6.49 -20.24 -2.55
CA LEU A 105 -6.73 -20.70 -1.19
C LEU A 105 -5.48 -21.40 -0.69
N ARG A 106 -4.88 -20.89 0.38
CA ARG A 106 -3.70 -21.45 1.00
C ARG A 106 -4.08 -22.22 2.25
N PRO A 107 -3.78 -23.52 2.32
CA PRO A 107 -4.08 -24.31 3.50
C PRO A 107 -3.20 -23.91 4.67
N ARG A 108 -3.80 -23.79 5.86
CA ARG A 108 -3.11 -23.61 7.14
C ARG A 108 -3.31 -24.85 7.99
N HIS A 109 -2.22 -25.44 8.45
CA HIS A 109 -2.22 -26.65 9.27
C HIS A 109 -1.82 -26.36 10.71
N ALA A 110 -2.37 -27.11 11.63
CA ALA A 110 -1.93 -27.11 13.02
C ALA A 110 -0.54 -27.74 13.12
N VAL A 111 0.39 -27.05 13.80
CA VAL A 111 1.78 -27.53 13.94
C VAL A 111 1.87 -28.84 14.71
N ALA A 112 0.91 -29.12 15.61
CA ALA A 112 0.94 -30.25 16.48
C ALA A 112 0.65 -31.59 15.79
N ASP A 113 -0.25 -31.62 14.84
CA ASP A 113 -0.82 -32.83 14.24
C ASP A 113 -1.01 -32.76 12.73
N ASP A 114 -0.53 -31.69 12.09
CA ASP A 114 -0.65 -31.44 10.66
C ASP A 114 -2.12 -31.38 10.14
N ARG A 115 -3.09 -31.21 11.04
CA ARG A 115 -4.49 -31.13 10.69
C ARG A 115 -4.78 -29.78 10.00
N LEU A 116 -5.50 -29.82 8.90
CA LEU A 116 -6.00 -28.61 8.22
C LEU A 116 -6.98 -27.87 9.14
N ILE A 117 -6.68 -26.63 9.47
CA ILE A 117 -7.47 -25.79 10.41
C ILE A 117 -8.09 -24.56 9.75
N ALA A 118 -7.51 -24.09 8.67
CA ALA A 118 -8.03 -22.92 7.98
C ALA A 118 -7.59 -22.88 6.50
N LEU A 119 -8.30 -22.09 5.71
CA LEU A 119 -7.94 -21.71 4.36
C LEU A 119 -7.75 -20.20 4.30
N GLU A 120 -6.57 -19.75 3.93
CA GLU A 120 -6.25 -18.35 3.74
C GLU A 120 -6.63 -17.91 2.33
N LEU A 121 -7.39 -16.83 2.24
CA LEU A 121 -7.76 -16.20 0.99
C LEU A 121 -6.63 -15.29 0.54
N GLN A 122 -5.98 -15.64 -0.56
CA GLN A 122 -4.96 -14.80 -1.16
C GLN A 122 -5.40 -14.27 -2.51
N PRO A 123 -5.82 -13.00 -2.61
CA PRO A 123 -6.09 -12.36 -3.87
C PRO A 123 -4.79 -12.20 -4.68
N LEU A 124 -4.82 -12.67 -5.90
CA LEU A 124 -3.72 -12.55 -6.86
C LEU A 124 -4.15 -11.65 -8.01
N TRP A 125 -3.26 -10.77 -8.40
CA TRP A 125 -3.42 -9.91 -9.56
C TRP A 125 -2.67 -10.49 -10.75
N ARG A 126 -3.32 -10.56 -11.89
CA ARG A 126 -2.67 -10.94 -13.14
C ARG A 126 -1.86 -9.77 -13.71
N HIS A 127 -0.60 -9.69 -13.27
CA HIS A 127 0.32 -8.67 -13.77
C HIS A 127 0.76 -9.01 -15.21
N PRO A 128 0.78 -8.03 -16.14
CA PRO A 128 1.10 -8.30 -17.55
C PRO A 128 2.49 -8.91 -17.82
N GLN A 129 3.46 -8.65 -16.94
CA GLN A 129 4.85 -9.07 -17.11
C GLN A 129 5.30 -10.12 -16.08
N LEU A 130 4.71 -10.11 -14.87
CA LEU A 130 5.14 -10.95 -13.75
C LEU A 130 4.23 -12.17 -13.54
N GLY A 131 3.13 -12.28 -14.29
CA GLY A 131 2.13 -13.33 -14.07
C GLY A 131 1.24 -13.04 -12.88
N LEU A 132 0.89 -14.06 -12.11
CA LEU A 132 0.08 -13.89 -10.90
C LEU A 132 0.97 -13.39 -9.75
N VAL A 133 0.63 -12.24 -9.18
CA VAL A 133 1.33 -11.62 -8.05
C VAL A 133 0.34 -11.36 -6.90
N PRO A 134 0.77 -11.54 -5.64
CA PRO A 134 -0.07 -11.21 -4.50
C PRO A 134 -0.48 -9.73 -4.48
N VAL A 135 -1.77 -9.47 -4.26
CA VAL A 135 -2.27 -8.08 -4.15
C VAL A 135 -1.63 -7.35 -2.98
N GLU A 136 -1.30 -8.07 -1.91
CA GLU A 136 -0.65 -7.52 -0.71
C GLU A 136 0.65 -6.77 -1.02
N GLU A 137 1.46 -7.28 -1.94
CA GLU A 137 2.72 -6.64 -2.36
C GLU A 137 2.51 -5.25 -2.97
N HIS A 138 1.30 -4.99 -3.49
CA HIS A 138 0.93 -3.75 -4.15
C HIS A 138 -0.14 -2.95 -3.40
N LEU A 139 -0.53 -3.40 -2.21
CA LEU A 139 -1.65 -2.82 -1.46
C LEU A 139 -1.39 -1.35 -1.07
N VAL A 140 -0.19 -1.01 -0.58
CA VAL A 140 0.19 0.38 -0.27
C VAL A 140 0.04 1.30 -1.48
N PHE A 141 0.35 0.77 -2.66
CA PHE A 141 0.18 1.48 -3.91
C PHE A 141 -1.30 1.63 -4.29
N ALA A 142 -2.08 0.56 -4.16
CA ALA A 142 -3.52 0.56 -4.38
C ALA A 142 -4.24 1.56 -3.45
N GLU A 143 -3.86 1.61 -2.18
CA GLU A 143 -4.39 2.56 -1.19
C GLU A 143 -4.18 4.02 -1.60
N ARG A 144 -2.97 4.38 -2.01
CA ARG A 144 -2.65 5.73 -2.50
C ARG A 144 -3.47 6.15 -3.71
N LYS A 145 -4.05 5.21 -4.44
CA LYS A 145 -4.87 5.42 -5.63
C LYS A 145 -6.36 5.26 -5.39
N GLY A 146 -6.76 5.02 -4.15
CA GLY A 146 -8.17 4.82 -3.79
C GLY A 146 -8.73 3.48 -4.24
N LEU A 147 -7.87 2.50 -4.54
CA LEU A 147 -8.26 1.16 -5.00
C LEU A 147 -8.43 0.14 -3.86
N ALA A 148 -8.12 0.52 -2.61
CA ALA A 148 -8.20 -0.39 -1.46
C ALA A 148 -9.61 -0.94 -1.25
N ARG A 149 -10.63 -0.09 -1.35
CA ARG A 149 -12.03 -0.47 -1.17
C ARG A 149 -12.52 -1.41 -2.29
N PRO A 150 -12.39 -1.12 -3.59
CA PRO A 150 -12.78 -2.06 -4.64
C PRO A 150 -12.10 -3.42 -4.54
N LEU A 151 -10.85 -3.47 -4.10
CA LEU A 151 -10.15 -4.74 -3.86
C LEU A 151 -10.76 -5.53 -2.70
N ALA A 152 -11.12 -4.85 -1.60
CA ALA A 152 -11.81 -5.49 -0.48
C ALA A 152 -13.18 -6.02 -0.93
N GLU A 153 -13.97 -5.23 -1.63
CA GLU A 153 -15.31 -5.60 -2.15
C GLU A 153 -15.22 -6.85 -3.04
N TRP A 154 -14.24 -6.89 -3.95
CA TRP A 154 -14.02 -8.05 -4.80
C TRP A 154 -13.69 -9.31 -3.97
N THR A 155 -12.82 -9.18 -2.97
CA THR A 155 -12.42 -10.31 -2.11
C THR A 155 -13.58 -10.78 -1.24
N ILE A 156 -14.36 -9.86 -0.67
CA ILE A 156 -15.54 -10.18 0.16
C ILE A 156 -16.61 -10.91 -0.65
N ALA A 157 -16.85 -10.51 -1.90
CA ALA A 157 -17.77 -11.23 -2.77
C ALA A 157 -17.35 -12.68 -3.03
N ARG A 158 -16.04 -12.97 -3.09
CA ARG A 158 -15.52 -14.35 -3.22
C ARG A 158 -15.57 -15.10 -1.88
N LEU A 159 -15.29 -14.40 -0.77
CA LEU A 159 -15.43 -14.94 0.57
C LEU A 159 -16.86 -15.45 0.82
N GLU A 160 -17.87 -14.66 0.48
CA GLU A 160 -19.29 -15.06 0.64
C GLU A 160 -19.59 -16.40 -0.06
N THR A 161 -19.14 -16.58 -1.29
CA THR A 161 -19.30 -17.83 -2.02
C THR A 161 -18.66 -19.01 -1.28
N LEU A 162 -17.43 -18.81 -0.77
CA LEU A 162 -16.69 -19.83 -0.03
C LEU A 162 -17.34 -20.15 1.32
N LEU A 163 -17.88 -19.16 2.03
CA LEU A 163 -18.61 -19.37 3.28
C LEU A 163 -19.84 -20.28 3.07
N VAL A 164 -20.60 -20.05 1.99
CA VAL A 164 -21.74 -20.90 1.62
C VAL A 164 -21.28 -22.34 1.32
N GLU A 165 -20.15 -22.52 0.65
CA GLU A 165 -19.59 -23.83 0.35
C GLU A 165 -19.11 -24.53 1.64
N LEU A 166 -18.37 -23.82 2.50
CA LEU A 166 -17.88 -24.33 3.78
C LEU A 166 -19.01 -24.78 4.72
N ARG A 167 -20.12 -24.04 4.71
CA ARG A 167 -21.28 -24.41 5.54
C ARG A 167 -21.86 -25.79 5.18
N ARG A 168 -21.76 -26.19 3.92
CA ARG A 168 -22.22 -27.52 3.46
C ARG A 168 -21.31 -28.64 3.93
N GLU A 169 -20.07 -28.30 4.24
CA GLU A 169 -19.09 -29.23 4.78
C GLU A 169 -19.22 -29.28 6.30
N THR A 170 -19.18 -30.47 6.89
CA THR A 170 -19.22 -30.67 8.35
C THR A 170 -17.88 -30.33 9.06
N SER A 171 -16.96 -29.69 8.34
CA SER A 171 -15.64 -29.38 8.84
C SER A 171 -15.64 -28.15 9.76
N GLU A 172 -14.75 -28.11 10.73
CA GLU A 172 -14.49 -26.94 11.59
C GLU A 172 -13.52 -25.94 10.94
N LEU A 173 -13.36 -26.00 9.61
CA LEU A 173 -12.46 -25.11 8.89
C LEU A 173 -12.90 -23.65 9.00
N ARG A 174 -11.91 -22.78 9.11
CA ARG A 174 -12.07 -21.32 9.07
C ARG A 174 -11.56 -20.76 7.76
N LEU A 175 -12.13 -19.64 7.35
CA LEU A 175 -11.54 -18.81 6.30
C LEU A 175 -10.73 -17.71 6.95
N CYS A 176 -9.52 -17.44 6.43
CA CYS A 176 -8.68 -16.34 6.89
C CYS A 176 -8.62 -15.29 5.80
N LEU A 177 -8.99 -14.05 6.14
CA LEU A 177 -8.97 -12.90 5.25
C LEU A 177 -8.00 -11.85 5.81
N ALA A 178 -6.97 -11.50 5.04
CA ALA A 178 -6.05 -10.43 5.37
C ALA A 178 -6.56 -9.08 4.83
N LEU A 179 -6.72 -8.10 5.70
CA LEU A 179 -7.14 -6.74 5.36
C LEU A 179 -6.13 -5.71 5.86
N SER A 180 -5.93 -4.65 5.08
CA SER A 180 -5.11 -3.54 5.53
C SER A 180 -5.86 -2.65 6.54
N PRO A 181 -5.13 -1.87 7.34
CA PRO A 181 -5.74 -0.85 8.21
C PRO A 181 -6.64 0.13 7.47
N THR A 182 -6.26 0.53 6.27
CA THR A 182 -7.06 1.43 5.42
C THR A 182 -8.39 0.79 5.02
N GLN A 183 -8.39 -0.50 4.72
CA GLN A 183 -9.61 -1.26 4.43
C GLN A 183 -10.47 -1.41 5.69
N LEU A 184 -9.87 -1.78 6.82
CA LEU A 184 -10.57 -1.95 8.10
C LEU A 184 -11.16 -0.65 8.65
N GLN A 185 -10.52 0.50 8.42
CA GLN A 185 -11.04 1.82 8.82
C GLN A 185 -12.24 2.28 7.97
N ASN A 186 -12.51 1.61 6.86
CA ASN A 186 -13.66 1.91 6.02
C ASN A 186 -14.89 1.15 6.53
N ALA A 187 -15.84 1.86 7.16
CA ALA A 187 -17.03 1.26 7.74
C ALA A 187 -17.82 0.42 6.72
N ALA A 188 -17.90 0.84 5.46
CA ALA A 188 -18.59 0.08 4.42
C ALA A 188 -17.95 -1.28 4.14
N VAL A 189 -16.62 -1.42 4.26
CA VAL A 189 -15.94 -2.72 4.12
C VAL A 189 -16.34 -3.65 5.26
N ILE A 190 -16.45 -3.13 6.48
CA ILE A 190 -16.91 -3.90 7.64
C ILE A 190 -18.40 -4.29 7.49
N ASP A 191 -19.23 -3.36 7.04
CA ASP A 191 -20.65 -3.63 6.77
C ASP A 191 -20.82 -4.73 5.70
N ASP A 192 -20.05 -4.65 4.60
CA ASP A 192 -20.07 -5.64 3.52
C ASP A 192 -19.61 -7.02 4.01
N LEU A 193 -18.60 -7.07 4.89
CA LEU A 193 -18.06 -8.30 5.46
C LEU A 193 -19.08 -8.98 6.39
N LEU A 194 -19.69 -8.22 7.30
CA LEU A 194 -20.71 -8.74 8.21
C LEU A 194 -21.97 -9.18 7.44
N ALA A 195 -22.39 -8.40 6.44
CA ALA A 195 -23.48 -8.79 5.57
C ALA A 195 -23.19 -10.07 4.75
N ALA A 196 -21.93 -10.31 4.38
CA ALA A 196 -21.52 -11.56 3.72
C ALA A 196 -21.67 -12.78 4.64
N LEU A 197 -21.31 -12.66 5.93
CA LEU A 197 -21.53 -13.69 6.94
C LEU A 197 -23.03 -13.97 7.13
N GLU A 198 -23.84 -12.92 7.24
CA GLU A 198 -25.29 -13.01 7.38
C GLU A 198 -25.93 -13.70 6.16
N ARG A 199 -25.61 -13.27 4.93
CA ARG A 199 -26.14 -13.89 3.70
C ARG A 199 -25.70 -15.34 3.53
N ALA A 200 -24.49 -15.69 3.96
CA ALA A 200 -24.01 -17.06 3.96
C ALA A 200 -24.60 -17.90 5.11
N ASP A 201 -25.35 -17.29 6.01
CA ASP A 201 -25.88 -17.90 7.26
C ASP A 201 -24.75 -18.67 7.99
N THR A 202 -23.62 -18.01 8.16
CA THR A 202 -22.40 -18.58 8.71
C THR A 202 -21.99 -17.82 9.98
N PRO A 203 -21.70 -18.50 11.10
CA PRO A 203 -21.30 -17.84 12.34
C PRO A 203 -19.92 -17.19 12.19
N GLY A 204 -19.69 -16.10 12.94
CA GLY A 204 -18.47 -15.29 12.84
C GLY A 204 -17.17 -16.06 13.13
N ASP A 205 -17.23 -17.07 14.01
CA ASP A 205 -16.08 -17.91 14.36
C ASP A 205 -15.52 -18.76 13.20
N ARG A 206 -16.23 -18.78 12.08
CA ARG A 206 -15.77 -19.38 10.81
C ARG A 206 -14.92 -18.44 9.97
N LEU A 207 -14.86 -17.19 10.32
CA LEU A 207 -14.02 -16.18 9.67
C LEU A 207 -12.99 -15.66 10.65
N GLN A 208 -11.74 -15.60 10.21
CA GLN A 208 -10.62 -14.94 10.89
C GLN A 208 -10.16 -13.76 10.04
N VAL A 209 -10.19 -12.56 10.60
CA VAL A 209 -9.64 -11.37 9.94
C VAL A 209 -8.25 -11.09 10.47
N GLU A 210 -7.29 -11.02 9.56
CA GLU A 210 -5.90 -10.68 9.86
C GLU A 210 -5.60 -9.25 9.44
N VAL A 211 -4.88 -8.53 10.31
CA VAL A 211 -4.49 -7.14 10.02
C VAL A 211 -3.11 -7.12 9.39
N LEU A 212 -3.02 -6.66 8.14
CA LEU A 212 -1.76 -6.49 7.45
C LEU A 212 -0.99 -5.30 8.04
N THR A 213 0.05 -5.59 8.83
CA THR A 213 0.88 -4.58 9.49
C THR A 213 2.11 -4.24 8.68
N GLY A 214 2.26 -2.99 8.24
CA GLY A 214 3.47 -2.45 7.61
C GLY A 214 4.41 -1.78 8.62
N LYS A 215 5.64 -1.45 8.18
CA LYS A 215 6.72 -0.87 9.03
C LYS A 215 6.40 0.45 9.73
N ALA A 216 5.34 1.15 9.38
CA ALA A 216 5.00 2.50 9.89
C ALA A 216 3.60 2.57 10.50
N TRP A 217 3.10 1.45 11.03
CA TRP A 217 1.71 1.38 11.42
C TRP A 217 1.49 1.48 12.93
N SER A 218 0.53 2.33 13.33
CA SER A 218 0.06 2.45 14.71
C SER A 218 -1.36 1.89 14.83
N LEU A 219 -1.54 0.90 15.68
CA LEU A 219 -2.85 0.32 16.07
C LEU A 219 -3.80 1.32 16.78
N GLN A 220 -3.34 2.55 17.01
CA GLN A 220 -3.99 3.50 17.93
C GLN A 220 -4.95 4.47 17.24
N THR A 221 -5.54 4.13 16.10
CA THR A 221 -6.60 4.96 15.51
C THR A 221 -7.97 4.49 16.00
N ASP A 222 -8.79 5.41 16.50
CA ASP A 222 -10.16 5.10 16.98
C ASP A 222 -11.02 4.36 15.93
N PRO A 223 -10.98 4.69 14.62
CA PRO A 223 -11.76 3.96 13.63
C PRO A 223 -11.38 2.49 13.47
N LEU A 224 -10.08 2.17 13.55
CA LEU A 224 -9.63 0.79 13.45
C LEU A 224 -10.06 -0.02 14.67
N ARG A 225 -9.89 0.54 15.87
CA ARG A 225 -10.35 -0.11 17.10
C ARG A 225 -11.84 -0.39 17.04
N ALA A 226 -12.66 0.58 16.65
CA ALA A 226 -14.09 0.40 16.50
C ALA A 226 -14.45 -0.70 15.48
N ALA A 227 -13.70 -0.80 14.38
CA ALA A 227 -13.88 -1.87 13.40
C ALA A 227 -13.60 -3.25 13.99
N LEU A 228 -12.47 -3.40 14.70
CA LEU A 228 -12.10 -4.66 15.35
C LEU A 228 -13.08 -5.04 16.47
N GLU A 229 -13.55 -4.07 17.26
CA GLU A 229 -14.59 -4.30 18.29
C GLU A 229 -15.91 -4.77 17.68
N ARG A 230 -16.32 -4.22 16.52
CA ARG A 230 -17.52 -4.67 15.80
C ARG A 230 -17.37 -6.11 15.27
N LEU A 231 -16.23 -6.44 14.68
CA LEU A 231 -15.95 -7.80 14.20
C LEU A 231 -15.96 -8.80 15.37
N ALA A 232 -15.29 -8.46 16.47
CA ALA A 232 -15.25 -9.31 17.66
C ALA A 232 -16.63 -9.50 18.31
N ALA A 233 -17.53 -8.49 18.25
CA ALA A 233 -18.91 -8.62 18.75
C ALA A 233 -19.73 -9.65 17.95
N GLU A 234 -19.41 -9.87 16.68
CA GLU A 234 -20.04 -10.88 15.82
C GLU A 234 -19.29 -12.22 15.82
N GLY A 235 -18.24 -12.34 16.65
CA GLY A 235 -17.48 -13.58 16.83
C GLY A 235 -16.36 -13.79 15.80
N VAL A 236 -16.03 -12.77 14.97
CA VAL A 236 -14.92 -12.81 13.99
C VAL A 236 -13.57 -12.60 14.68
#